data_464f437a86061437fec1db50a14041c6
#
_entry.id   464f437a86061437fec1db50a14041c6
#
_cell.length_a   1.000
_cell.length_b   1.000
_cell.length_c   1.000
_cell.angle_alpha   90.00
_cell.angle_beta   90.00
_cell.angle_gamma   90.00
#
_symmetry.space_group_name_H-M   'P 1'
#
loop_
_entity.id
_entity.type
_entity.pdbx_description
1 polymer ?
#
loop_
_entity_poly.entity_id
_entity_poly.type
_entity_poly.pdbx_seq_one_letter_code
_entity_poly.pdbx_strand_id
1 'polypeptide(L)'
;LTAILAPAAWAAEGTDEAQAEAKTTLTAADAAQMQQADAAVTALTGSEEYEQMSREQRRAAALDELDGLARKGLVRRSSIRTDEENGIVSFTYSCGVLGGILFTPADELEEMTLDAGENGLRPPRGLAEASPSAEMPLTEDVREAAAARQNARQSDENALPDTIGRAAIYYAFDNTVNSSRFPYYSYMQGFWEGMGIRTTMNTRVTLADLRRMDRYDLCILSAHGAYYTYSYGALWKRTRTEPIILLTEESTFYKDIVYSFELLSHRVIKMNGLYCATADFFRNAYRAGQLSSTIVYSETCEFLGVTGSVDESMAEALLAGGARAVLGYVNNVYTVYSRSMLWDTVNHLGMGMTIGGAVTHAKDTYGENDIIWYTEQGGRRPHAAAAYLVLYGDPNARLNVPANYSVAQRADEITVDDIFGEVLDRAA
;
A
#
# COMPACT_ATOMS: atom_id res chain seq x y z
N LEU A 1 -1.04 51.53 9.83
CA LEU A 1 -0.16 51.21 8.71
C LEU A 1 0.10 49.71 8.74
N THR A 2 -0.74 48.95 8.04
CA THR A 2 -0.69 47.52 7.92
C THR A 2 -0.03 47.20 6.58
N ALA A 3 1.18 46.67 6.61
CA ALA A 3 1.86 46.22 5.43
C ALA A 3 1.42 44.78 5.12
N ILE A 4 0.72 44.60 4.01
CA ILE A 4 0.38 43.30 3.43
C ILE A 4 1.61 42.86 2.65
N LEU A 5 2.29 41.81 3.13
CA LEU A 5 3.31 41.11 2.36
C LEU A 5 2.62 40.13 1.38
N ALA A 6 2.73 40.43 0.11
CA ALA A 6 2.35 39.53 -0.97
C ALA A 6 3.42 38.42 -1.09
N PRO A 7 3.04 37.18 -1.45
CA PRO A 7 4.00 36.12 -1.71
C PRO A 7 4.80 36.44 -2.97
N ALA A 8 6.12 36.36 -2.87
CA ALA A 8 7.03 36.53 -3.98
C ALA A 8 6.80 35.42 -5.02
N ALA A 9 6.29 35.82 -6.18
CA ALA A 9 6.33 35.00 -7.36
C ALA A 9 7.80 34.82 -7.77
N TRP A 10 8.29 33.62 -7.78
CA TRP A 10 9.56 33.29 -8.42
C TRP A 10 9.40 33.50 -9.92
N ALA A 11 9.94 34.60 -10.39
CA ALA A 11 10.13 34.82 -11.81
C ALA A 11 11.22 33.85 -12.28
N ALA A 12 10.85 32.93 -13.14
CA ALA A 12 11.78 32.15 -13.93
C ALA A 12 12.49 33.12 -14.89
N GLU A 13 13.80 33.30 -14.72
CA GLU A 13 14.63 33.96 -15.71
C GLU A 13 14.62 33.12 -17.00
N GLY A 14 14.09 33.73 -18.07
CA GLY A 14 14.02 33.14 -19.38
C GLY A 14 15.40 32.99 -20.01
N THR A 15 15.70 31.81 -20.48
CA THR A 15 16.56 31.60 -21.63
C THR A 15 15.69 31.05 -22.76
N ASP A 16 15.71 31.76 -23.88
CA ASP A 16 15.13 31.35 -25.15
C ASP A 16 15.79 30.07 -25.65
N GLU A 17 15.32 28.91 -25.16
CA GLU A 17 15.39 27.63 -25.86
C GLU A 17 13.97 27.20 -26.10
N ALA A 18 13.62 26.95 -27.34
CA ALA A 18 12.33 26.47 -27.77
C ALA A 18 11.80 25.45 -26.81
N GLN A 19 10.81 25.85 -26.00
CA GLN A 19 9.99 24.92 -25.20
C GLN A 19 9.30 24.04 -26.25
N ALA A 20 9.92 22.88 -26.52
CA ALA A 20 9.17 21.77 -27.08
C ALA A 20 7.97 21.60 -26.16
N GLU A 21 6.76 21.93 -26.63
CA GLU A 21 5.53 21.77 -25.84
C GLU A 21 5.59 20.40 -25.20
N ALA A 22 5.59 20.36 -23.86
CA ALA A 22 5.71 19.11 -23.13
C ALA A 22 4.55 18.23 -23.59
N LYS A 23 4.88 17.09 -24.19
CA LYS A 23 3.90 16.13 -24.71
C LYS A 23 2.95 15.75 -23.59
N THR A 24 1.67 16.08 -23.74
CA THR A 24 0.63 15.85 -22.73
C THR A 24 -0.27 14.66 -23.07
N THR A 25 -0.15 14.12 -24.28
CA THR A 25 -0.99 13.04 -24.80
C THR A 25 -0.15 12.04 -25.58
N LEU A 26 -0.33 10.76 -25.31
CA LEU A 26 0.27 9.66 -26.07
C LEU A 26 -0.45 9.49 -27.40
N THR A 27 0.30 9.29 -28.46
CA THR A 27 -0.25 8.91 -29.76
C THR A 27 -0.54 7.39 -29.77
N ALA A 28 -1.35 6.94 -30.72
CA ALA A 28 -1.55 5.50 -30.93
C ALA A 28 -0.23 4.76 -31.23
N ALA A 29 0.72 5.42 -31.90
CA ALA A 29 2.06 4.85 -32.14
C ALA A 29 2.86 4.69 -30.85
N ASP A 30 2.81 5.68 -29.95
CA ASP A 30 3.47 5.59 -28.64
C ASP A 30 2.90 4.45 -27.81
N ALA A 31 1.56 4.35 -27.72
CA ALA A 31 0.89 3.29 -26.98
C ALA A 31 1.21 1.90 -27.56
N ALA A 32 1.26 1.77 -28.89
CA ALA A 32 1.64 0.52 -29.54
C ALA A 32 3.09 0.12 -29.23
N GLN A 33 4.03 1.08 -29.21
CA GLN A 33 5.41 0.84 -28.85
C GLN A 33 5.57 0.45 -27.38
N MET A 34 4.84 1.10 -26.48
CA MET A 34 4.81 0.73 -25.07
C MET A 34 4.26 -0.68 -24.87
N GLN A 35 3.14 -1.03 -25.52
CA GLN A 35 2.57 -2.37 -25.45
C GLN A 35 3.53 -3.45 -26.00
N GLN A 36 4.31 -3.15 -27.02
CA GLN A 36 5.34 -4.07 -27.52
C GLN A 36 6.44 -4.29 -26.46
N ALA A 37 6.85 -3.25 -25.75
CA ALA A 37 7.83 -3.35 -24.69
C ALA A 37 7.24 -4.10 -23.47
N ASP A 38 6.01 -3.76 -23.06
CA ASP A 38 5.32 -4.42 -21.97
C ASP A 38 5.14 -5.93 -22.21
N ALA A 39 4.76 -6.30 -23.42
CA ALA A 39 4.61 -7.71 -23.78
C ALA A 39 5.91 -8.49 -23.61
N ALA A 40 7.06 -7.87 -23.94
CA ALA A 40 8.36 -8.50 -23.75
C ALA A 40 8.73 -8.58 -22.26
N VAL A 41 8.51 -7.50 -21.50
CA VAL A 41 8.73 -7.50 -20.05
C VAL A 41 7.85 -8.53 -19.35
N THR A 42 6.55 -8.56 -19.64
CA THR A 42 5.61 -9.51 -19.04
C THR A 42 5.94 -10.95 -19.44
N ALA A 43 6.35 -11.20 -20.68
CA ALA A 43 6.78 -12.53 -21.11
C ALA A 43 8.05 -12.99 -20.36
N LEU A 44 8.98 -12.08 -20.08
CA LEU A 44 10.15 -12.37 -19.25
C LEU A 44 9.73 -12.68 -17.81
N THR A 45 9.07 -11.71 -17.16
CA THR A 45 8.78 -11.76 -15.71
C THR A 45 7.74 -12.80 -15.32
N GLY A 46 6.86 -13.21 -16.23
CA GLY A 46 5.86 -14.27 -16.03
C GLY A 46 6.32 -15.65 -16.51
N SER A 47 7.59 -15.84 -16.89
CA SER A 47 8.07 -17.16 -17.30
C SER A 47 8.48 -18.00 -16.09
N GLU A 48 8.18 -19.32 -16.15
CA GLU A 48 8.64 -20.27 -15.11
C GLU A 48 10.17 -20.23 -14.91
N GLU A 49 10.91 -19.98 -15.99
CA GLU A 49 12.36 -19.87 -15.92
C GLU A 49 12.77 -18.65 -15.06
N TYR A 50 12.12 -17.50 -15.26
CA TYR A 50 12.39 -16.28 -14.48
C TYR A 50 12.01 -16.48 -13.01
N GLU A 51 10.92 -17.15 -12.72
CA GLU A 51 10.49 -17.46 -11.35
C GLU A 51 11.49 -18.33 -10.58
N GLN A 52 12.24 -19.20 -11.29
CA GLN A 52 13.27 -20.06 -10.70
C GLN A 52 14.65 -19.40 -10.60
N MET A 53 14.84 -18.21 -11.17
CA MET A 53 16.10 -17.48 -11.14
C MET A 53 16.38 -16.89 -9.77
N SER A 54 17.67 -16.89 -9.38
CA SER A 54 18.14 -16.07 -8.25
C SER A 54 17.95 -14.57 -8.54
N ARG A 55 17.97 -13.76 -7.50
CA ARG A 55 17.86 -12.30 -7.63
C ARG A 55 18.87 -11.71 -8.62
N GLU A 56 20.14 -12.15 -8.58
CA GLU A 56 21.18 -11.71 -9.50
C GLU A 56 20.88 -12.14 -10.94
N GLN A 57 20.36 -13.36 -11.13
CA GLN A 57 19.97 -13.85 -12.46
C GLN A 57 18.78 -13.09 -13.02
N ARG A 58 17.75 -12.82 -12.20
CA ARG A 58 16.59 -11.98 -12.59
C ARG A 58 17.02 -10.59 -12.99
N ARG A 59 17.91 -9.97 -12.21
CA ARG A 59 18.48 -8.67 -12.55
C ARG A 59 19.22 -8.70 -13.89
N ALA A 60 20.07 -9.70 -14.11
CA ALA A 60 20.80 -9.83 -15.35
C ALA A 60 19.88 -10.02 -16.56
N ALA A 61 18.85 -10.86 -16.42
CA ALA A 61 17.84 -11.08 -17.44
C ALA A 61 17.03 -9.81 -17.75
N ALA A 62 16.63 -9.05 -16.72
CA ALA A 62 15.95 -7.78 -16.88
C ALA A 62 16.80 -6.75 -17.64
N LEU A 63 18.10 -6.66 -17.33
CA LEU A 63 19.01 -5.75 -18.04
C LEU A 63 19.23 -6.16 -19.49
N ASP A 64 19.35 -7.46 -19.79
CA ASP A 64 19.52 -7.96 -21.16
C ASP A 64 18.27 -7.69 -22.00
N GLU A 65 17.07 -7.93 -21.45
CA GLU A 65 15.81 -7.61 -22.13
C GLU A 65 15.70 -6.10 -22.42
N LEU A 66 15.97 -5.25 -21.43
CA LEU A 66 15.93 -3.80 -21.61
C LEU A 66 16.96 -3.30 -22.64
N ASP A 67 18.13 -3.91 -22.70
CA ASP A 67 19.12 -3.62 -23.73
C ASP A 67 18.64 -4.03 -25.13
N GLY A 68 17.93 -5.14 -25.21
CA GLY A 68 17.24 -5.59 -26.42
C GLY A 68 16.15 -4.60 -26.87
N LEU A 69 15.32 -4.15 -25.94
CA LEU A 69 14.27 -3.15 -26.19
C LEU A 69 14.85 -1.78 -26.59
N ALA A 70 15.98 -1.40 -25.97
CA ALA A 70 16.67 -0.17 -26.32
C ALA A 70 17.27 -0.22 -27.74
N ARG A 71 17.79 -1.37 -28.19
CA ARG A 71 18.23 -1.58 -29.57
C ARG A 71 17.08 -1.45 -30.58
N LYS A 72 15.88 -1.84 -30.19
CA LYS A 72 14.65 -1.69 -31.00
C LYS A 72 14.06 -0.27 -30.94
N GLY A 73 14.63 0.64 -30.14
CA GLY A 73 14.16 2.01 -29.99
C GLY A 73 12.89 2.15 -29.14
N LEU A 74 12.50 1.12 -28.39
CA LEU A 74 11.30 1.10 -27.54
C LEU A 74 11.56 1.73 -26.17
N VAL A 75 12.81 1.68 -25.71
CA VAL A 75 13.27 2.18 -24.42
C VAL A 75 14.51 3.06 -24.62
N ARG A 76 14.64 4.11 -23.82
CA ARG A 76 15.81 4.99 -23.82
C ARG A 76 16.96 4.34 -23.05
N ARG A 77 17.99 3.84 -23.76
CA ARG A 77 19.15 3.18 -23.14
C ARG A 77 19.77 3.99 -22.01
N SER A 78 19.89 5.29 -22.17
CA SER A 78 20.50 6.19 -21.19
C SER A 78 19.69 6.38 -19.92
N SER A 79 18.46 5.87 -19.86
CA SER A 79 17.57 5.93 -18.70
C SER A 79 17.57 4.66 -17.87
N ILE A 80 18.13 3.56 -18.38
CA ILE A 80 18.19 2.28 -17.66
C ILE A 80 19.05 2.45 -16.42
N ARG A 81 18.50 2.13 -15.26
CA ARG A 81 19.13 2.24 -13.96
C ARG A 81 18.72 1.10 -13.06
N THR A 82 19.70 0.48 -12.40
CA THR A 82 19.46 -0.53 -11.39
C THR A 82 19.44 0.09 -10.01
N ASP A 83 18.43 -0.25 -9.24
CA ASP A 83 18.31 0.00 -7.81
C ASP A 83 18.39 -1.35 -7.10
N GLU A 84 19.57 -1.66 -6.57
CA GLU A 84 19.85 -2.96 -5.94
C GLU A 84 19.09 -3.10 -4.60
N GLU A 85 18.91 -2.00 -3.89
CA GLU A 85 18.26 -2.00 -2.58
C GLU A 85 16.77 -2.36 -2.73
N ASN A 86 16.10 -1.71 -3.69
CA ASN A 86 14.67 -1.90 -3.93
C ASN A 86 14.37 -3.02 -4.93
N GLY A 87 15.40 -3.67 -5.49
CA GLY A 87 15.22 -4.77 -6.44
C GLY A 87 14.56 -4.35 -7.76
N ILE A 88 14.79 -3.12 -8.23
CA ILE A 88 14.15 -2.55 -9.40
C ILE A 88 15.17 -2.16 -10.47
N VAL A 89 14.88 -2.48 -11.73
CA VAL A 89 15.52 -1.84 -12.89
C VAL A 89 14.52 -0.83 -13.47
N SER A 90 14.78 0.45 -13.25
CA SER A 90 13.96 1.54 -13.83
C SER A 90 14.42 1.92 -15.23
N PHE A 91 13.49 2.36 -16.06
CA PHE A 91 13.75 2.83 -17.42
C PHE A 91 12.69 3.84 -17.89
N THR A 92 12.94 4.46 -19.01
CA THR A 92 11.98 5.35 -19.67
C THR A 92 11.68 4.83 -21.07
N TYR A 93 10.40 4.65 -21.39
CA TYR A 93 9.97 4.36 -22.76
C TYR A 93 10.40 5.49 -23.70
N SER A 94 10.51 5.20 -25.00
CA SER A 94 10.92 6.20 -26.00
C SER A 94 10.02 7.44 -25.99
N CYS A 95 8.74 7.28 -25.70
CA CYS A 95 7.75 8.35 -25.59
C CYS A 95 7.87 9.23 -24.34
N GLY A 96 8.65 8.82 -23.33
CA GLY A 96 8.87 9.60 -22.10
C GLY A 96 8.20 9.04 -20.85
N VAL A 97 7.34 8.03 -20.96
CA VAL A 97 6.71 7.33 -19.82
C VAL A 97 7.76 6.58 -19.02
N LEU A 98 7.61 6.55 -17.71
CA LEU A 98 8.46 5.78 -16.79
C LEU A 98 8.00 4.33 -16.71
N GLY A 99 8.96 3.41 -16.66
CA GLY A 99 8.74 1.98 -16.48
C GLY A 99 9.77 1.34 -15.58
N GLY A 100 9.49 0.14 -15.12
CA GLY A 100 10.40 -0.64 -14.29
C GLY A 100 10.16 -2.14 -14.39
N ILE A 101 11.17 -2.89 -14.00
CA ILE A 101 11.12 -4.34 -13.79
C ILE A 101 11.52 -4.60 -12.35
N LEU A 102 10.61 -5.21 -11.59
CA LEU A 102 10.90 -5.72 -10.25
C LEU A 102 11.59 -7.08 -10.39
N PHE A 103 12.80 -7.20 -9.86
CA PHE A 103 13.58 -8.43 -9.93
C PHE A 103 13.75 -9.15 -8.58
N THR A 104 13.11 -8.66 -7.53
CA THR A 104 13.04 -9.37 -6.25
C THR A 104 12.18 -10.62 -6.42
N PRO A 105 12.65 -11.81 -6.04
CA PRO A 105 11.86 -13.03 -6.09
C PRO A 105 10.58 -12.93 -5.25
N ALA A 106 9.50 -13.54 -5.74
CA ALA A 106 8.26 -13.62 -4.97
C ALA A 106 8.40 -14.46 -3.70
N ASP A 107 9.25 -15.47 -3.74
CA ASP A 107 9.63 -16.32 -2.62
C ASP A 107 10.40 -15.56 -1.53
N GLU A 108 11.27 -14.60 -1.87
CA GLU A 108 11.83 -13.70 -0.85
C GLU A 108 10.74 -12.91 -0.12
N LEU A 109 9.63 -12.63 -0.82
CA LEU A 109 8.46 -11.99 -0.23
C LEU A 109 7.56 -12.99 0.51
N GLU A 110 7.47 -14.25 0.04
CA GLU A 110 6.70 -15.33 0.67
C GLU A 110 7.45 -16.02 1.81
N GLU A 111 8.74 -16.27 1.70
CA GLU A 111 9.58 -16.80 2.79
C GLU A 111 9.53 -15.88 4.00
N MET A 112 9.36 -14.58 3.79
CA MET A 112 9.12 -13.61 4.83
C MET A 112 7.77 -13.82 5.54
N THR A 113 6.89 -14.65 5.01
CA THR A 113 5.58 -14.97 5.60
C THR A 113 5.53 -16.35 6.26
N LEU A 114 6.48 -17.24 6.01
CA LEU A 114 6.33 -18.66 6.35
C LEU A 114 7.29 -19.18 7.41
N ASP A 115 8.42 -18.54 7.69
CA ASP A 115 9.51 -19.15 8.46
C ASP A 115 9.79 -18.55 9.85
N ALA A 116 8.76 -18.12 10.56
CA ALA A 116 8.92 -17.78 11.99
C ALA A 116 9.23 -19.00 12.88
N GLY A 117 9.13 -20.22 12.34
CA GLY A 117 9.19 -21.47 13.13
C GLY A 117 10.59 -21.97 13.45
N GLU A 118 11.56 -21.86 12.56
CA GLU A 118 12.88 -22.52 12.73
C GLU A 118 13.85 -21.80 13.68
N ASN A 119 13.68 -20.51 13.91
CA ASN A 119 14.59 -19.72 14.76
C ASN A 119 14.11 -19.53 16.21
N GLY A 120 13.04 -20.16 16.64
CA GLY A 120 12.58 -20.13 18.03
C GLY A 120 12.02 -18.77 18.47
N LEU A 121 11.79 -17.86 17.54
CA LEU A 121 11.17 -16.58 17.81
C LEU A 121 9.66 -16.75 17.66
N ARG A 122 8.96 -16.53 18.75
CA ARG A 122 7.50 -16.46 18.69
C ARG A 122 7.12 -15.21 17.89
N PRO A 123 6.23 -15.33 16.89
CA PRO A 123 5.63 -14.15 16.26
C PRO A 123 5.00 -13.29 17.37
N PRO A 124 4.88 -11.96 17.14
CA PRO A 124 4.06 -11.14 18.03
C PRO A 124 2.72 -11.84 18.21
N ARG A 125 2.22 -11.87 19.43
CA ARG A 125 0.99 -12.58 19.78
C ARG A 125 -0.09 -12.27 18.74
N GLY A 126 -0.71 -13.29 18.21
CA GLY A 126 -1.97 -13.19 17.52
C GLY A 126 -2.05 -13.54 16.05
N LEU A 127 -0.98 -13.64 15.27
CA LEU A 127 -1.09 -14.08 13.89
C LEU A 127 0.05 -15.01 13.46
N ALA A 128 0.50 -15.88 14.37
CA ALA A 128 1.22 -17.07 13.94
C ALA A 128 0.31 -17.82 12.99
N GLU A 129 0.87 -18.19 11.87
CA GLU A 129 0.31 -18.99 10.80
C GLU A 129 -1.00 -19.69 11.18
N ALA A 130 -2.13 -19.08 10.81
CA ALA A 130 -3.34 -19.86 10.72
C ALA A 130 -3.02 -20.98 9.73
N SER A 131 -2.99 -22.22 10.21
CA SER A 131 -2.94 -23.37 9.34
C SER A 131 -3.92 -23.14 8.20
N PRO A 132 -3.55 -23.40 6.96
CA PRO A 132 -4.36 -23.05 5.78
C PRO A 132 -5.81 -23.56 5.78
N SER A 133 -6.15 -24.42 6.73
CA SER A 133 -7.45 -25.05 6.89
C SER A 133 -8.20 -24.67 8.16
N ALA A 134 -7.63 -23.84 9.03
CA ALA A 134 -8.34 -23.41 10.22
C ALA A 134 -9.19 -22.19 9.88
N GLU A 135 -10.51 -22.34 9.87
CA GLU A 135 -11.40 -21.24 10.15
C GLU A 135 -10.88 -20.61 11.45
N MET A 136 -10.49 -19.34 11.40
CA MET A 136 -10.04 -18.64 12.60
C MET A 136 -11.19 -18.64 13.61
N PRO A 137 -11.10 -19.39 14.71
CA PRO A 137 -12.21 -19.45 15.65
C PRO A 137 -12.35 -18.08 16.31
N LEU A 138 -13.53 -17.49 16.17
CA LEU A 138 -13.92 -16.39 17.04
C LEU A 138 -13.98 -16.96 18.46
N THR A 139 -13.25 -16.38 19.39
CA THR A 139 -13.42 -16.72 20.79
C THR A 139 -14.85 -16.39 21.23
N GLU A 140 -15.32 -17.08 22.26
CA GLU A 140 -16.67 -16.89 22.82
C GLU A 140 -16.92 -15.41 23.10
N ASP A 141 -15.95 -14.71 23.67
CA ASP A 141 -16.04 -13.29 24.07
C ASP A 141 -16.25 -12.35 22.86
N VAL A 142 -15.58 -12.63 21.75
CA VAL A 142 -15.77 -11.86 20.49
C VAL A 142 -17.14 -12.16 19.88
N ARG A 143 -17.61 -13.41 19.96
CA ARG A 143 -18.97 -13.78 19.56
C ARG A 143 -20.00 -13.11 20.44
N GLU A 144 -19.78 -13.09 21.76
CA GLU A 144 -20.65 -12.40 22.70
C GLU A 144 -20.68 -10.90 22.49
N ALA A 145 -19.51 -10.27 22.24
CA ALA A 145 -19.43 -8.84 21.94
C ALA A 145 -20.15 -8.49 20.62
N ALA A 146 -19.98 -9.31 19.58
CA ALA A 146 -20.71 -9.15 18.32
C ALA A 146 -22.22 -9.37 18.50
N ALA A 147 -22.63 -10.39 19.28
CA ALA A 147 -24.01 -10.68 19.59
C ALA A 147 -24.64 -9.59 20.50
N ALA A 148 -23.92 -9.12 21.51
CA ALA A 148 -24.37 -8.02 22.36
C ALA A 148 -24.62 -6.74 21.57
N ARG A 149 -23.77 -6.46 20.57
CA ARG A 149 -23.92 -5.35 19.67
C ARG A 149 -25.12 -5.50 18.73
N GLN A 150 -25.33 -6.70 18.20
CA GLN A 150 -26.47 -7.03 17.35
C GLN A 150 -27.78 -6.97 18.15
N ASN A 151 -27.79 -7.41 19.42
CA ASN A 151 -28.93 -7.32 20.32
C ASN A 151 -29.22 -5.88 20.74
N ALA A 152 -28.19 -5.06 20.97
CA ALA A 152 -28.37 -3.63 21.26
C ALA A 152 -29.03 -2.89 20.07
N ARG A 153 -28.72 -3.29 18.84
CA ARG A 153 -29.39 -2.77 17.62
C ARG A 153 -30.84 -3.15 17.51
N GLN A 154 -31.25 -4.29 18.07
CA GLN A 154 -32.61 -4.79 17.98
C GLN A 154 -33.52 -4.29 19.12
N SER A 155 -32.93 -3.80 20.21
CA SER A 155 -33.71 -3.48 21.44
C SER A 155 -33.97 -2.01 21.70
N ASP A 156 -33.41 -1.10 20.92
CA ASP A 156 -33.52 0.34 21.16
C ASP A 156 -34.06 1.09 19.93
N GLU A 157 -35.20 1.83 20.09
CA GLU A 157 -35.73 2.72 19.04
C GLU A 157 -34.83 3.93 18.76
N ASN A 158 -33.85 4.21 19.63
CA ASN A 158 -32.69 5.10 19.38
C ASN A 158 -31.43 4.33 18.97
N ALA A 159 -31.62 3.13 18.40
CA ALA A 159 -30.58 2.24 18.04
C ALA A 159 -29.47 2.93 17.23
N LEU A 160 -28.27 2.49 17.48
CA LEU A 160 -27.10 2.79 16.67
C LEU A 160 -27.44 2.71 15.17
N PRO A 161 -26.98 3.64 14.36
CA PRO A 161 -27.16 3.51 12.92
C PRO A 161 -26.73 2.12 12.48
N ASP A 162 -27.47 1.48 11.59
CA ASP A 162 -27.18 0.16 11.04
C ASP A 162 -25.76 0.06 10.48
N THR A 163 -25.16 1.19 10.18
CA THR A 163 -23.81 1.36 9.67
C THR A 163 -23.11 2.45 10.45
N ILE A 164 -21.98 2.10 11.11
CA ILE A 164 -21.13 3.06 11.83
C ILE A 164 -19.99 3.59 10.96
N GLY A 165 -19.79 3.00 9.79
CA GLY A 165 -18.80 3.43 8.82
C GLY A 165 -18.81 2.54 7.59
N ARG A 166 -18.23 3.05 6.52
CA ARG A 166 -18.01 2.32 5.28
C ARG A 166 -16.51 2.16 5.08
N ALA A 167 -16.06 0.91 4.96
CA ALA A 167 -14.67 0.60 4.68
C ALA A 167 -14.50 0.03 3.27
N ALA A 168 -13.37 0.32 2.66
CA ALA A 168 -12.89 -0.38 1.48
C ALA A 168 -11.54 -1.03 1.79
N ILE A 169 -11.41 -2.30 1.45
CA ILE A 169 -10.15 -3.01 1.40
C ILE A 169 -9.73 -3.09 -0.06
N TYR A 170 -8.74 -2.31 -0.43
CA TYR A 170 -8.10 -2.36 -1.74
C TYR A 170 -6.95 -3.35 -1.67
N TYR A 171 -7.23 -4.59 -2.04
CA TYR A 171 -6.30 -5.69 -1.99
C TYR A 171 -5.65 -5.89 -3.36
N ALA A 172 -4.48 -5.30 -3.54
CA ALA A 172 -3.75 -5.26 -4.80
C ALA A 172 -2.56 -6.24 -4.81
N PHE A 173 -2.72 -7.42 -4.21
CA PHE A 173 -1.76 -8.49 -4.37
C PHE A 173 -2.23 -9.45 -5.47
N ASP A 174 -1.28 -9.95 -6.22
CA ASP A 174 -1.53 -11.05 -7.11
C ASP A 174 -1.93 -12.29 -6.30
N ASN A 175 -2.88 -13.03 -6.72
CA ASN A 175 -3.65 -14.14 -6.13
C ASN A 175 -2.96 -15.04 -5.08
N THR A 176 -1.67 -14.89 -4.83
CA THR A 176 -0.85 -15.71 -3.94
C THR A 176 -1.15 -15.49 -2.47
N VAL A 177 -1.40 -14.24 -2.06
CA VAL A 177 -1.54 -13.89 -0.63
C VAL A 177 -3.00 -13.90 -0.15
N ASN A 178 -4.00 -13.76 -1.04
CA ASN A 178 -5.42 -13.95 -0.73
C ASN A 178 -5.95 -15.24 -1.32
N SER A 179 -5.21 -16.29 -1.18
CA SER A 179 -5.65 -17.62 -1.55
C SER A 179 -6.60 -18.16 -0.47
N SER A 180 -7.23 -19.28 -0.75
CA SER A 180 -7.85 -20.13 0.28
C SER A 180 -6.88 -20.46 1.43
N ARG A 181 -5.60 -20.21 1.24
CA ARG A 181 -4.52 -20.36 2.23
C ARG A 181 -4.53 -19.25 3.31
N PHE A 182 -4.92 -18.02 2.96
CA PHE A 182 -4.89 -16.87 3.88
C PHE A 182 -6.16 -16.04 3.74
N PRO A 183 -7.30 -16.48 4.28
CA PRO A 183 -8.58 -15.78 4.15
C PRO A 183 -8.72 -14.56 5.09
N TYR A 184 -7.64 -13.94 5.50
CA TYR A 184 -7.63 -12.86 6.50
C TYR A 184 -8.57 -11.71 6.14
N TYR A 185 -8.48 -11.22 4.91
CA TYR A 185 -9.27 -10.06 4.52
C TYR A 185 -10.76 -10.39 4.40
N SER A 186 -11.11 -11.58 3.92
CA SER A 186 -12.50 -12.03 3.90
C SER A 186 -13.04 -12.22 5.30
N TYR A 187 -12.20 -12.71 6.21
CA TYR A 187 -12.55 -12.85 7.61
C TYR A 187 -12.70 -11.48 8.30
N MET A 188 -11.74 -10.57 8.11
CA MET A 188 -11.82 -9.19 8.59
C MET A 188 -13.09 -8.51 8.09
N GLN A 189 -13.41 -8.66 6.80
CA GLN A 189 -14.64 -8.13 6.20
C GLN A 189 -15.86 -8.61 6.96
N GLY A 190 -16.02 -9.92 7.14
CA GLY A 190 -17.17 -10.50 7.82
C GLY A 190 -17.29 -10.04 9.28
N PHE A 191 -16.15 -9.96 9.97
CA PHE A 191 -16.11 -9.48 11.35
C PHE A 191 -16.51 -8.00 11.46
N TRP A 192 -15.92 -7.14 10.63
CA TRP A 192 -16.23 -5.71 10.65
C TRP A 192 -17.66 -5.41 10.21
N GLU A 193 -18.22 -6.18 9.28
CA GLU A 193 -19.64 -6.10 8.92
C GLU A 193 -20.53 -6.47 10.11
N GLY A 194 -20.15 -7.50 10.88
CA GLY A 194 -20.79 -7.84 12.16
C GLY A 194 -20.77 -6.70 13.16
N MET A 195 -19.70 -5.92 13.16
CA MET A 195 -19.55 -4.70 13.98
C MET A 195 -20.32 -3.50 13.42
N GLY A 196 -20.91 -3.56 12.23
CA GLY A 196 -21.60 -2.46 11.57
C GLY A 196 -20.74 -1.60 10.69
N ILE A 197 -19.51 -1.99 10.43
CA ILE A 197 -18.66 -1.38 9.42
C ILE A 197 -18.97 -2.08 8.08
N ARG A 198 -19.68 -1.40 7.19
CA ARG A 198 -19.97 -1.95 5.86
C ARG A 198 -18.68 -1.99 5.04
N THR A 199 -18.15 -3.18 4.82
CA THR A 199 -16.84 -3.38 4.20
C THR A 199 -16.96 -3.92 2.78
N THR A 200 -16.30 -3.26 1.84
CA THR A 200 -16.16 -3.71 0.45
C THR A 200 -14.73 -4.14 0.22
N MET A 201 -14.51 -5.37 -0.23
CA MET A 201 -13.19 -5.84 -0.65
C MET A 201 -13.08 -5.78 -2.18
N ASN A 202 -12.03 -5.13 -2.68
CA ASN A 202 -11.69 -5.06 -4.09
C ASN A 202 -10.33 -5.72 -4.33
N THR A 203 -10.32 -6.81 -5.09
CA THR A 203 -9.11 -7.59 -5.43
C THR A 203 -8.56 -7.24 -6.82
N ARG A 204 -9.22 -6.35 -7.54
CA ARG A 204 -8.77 -5.83 -8.84
C ARG A 204 -8.66 -4.32 -8.78
N VAL A 205 -7.70 -3.87 -7.98
CA VAL A 205 -7.53 -2.45 -7.67
C VAL A 205 -7.01 -1.69 -8.89
N THR A 206 -7.73 -0.65 -9.27
CA THR A 206 -7.43 0.22 -10.42
C THR A 206 -7.18 1.65 -9.98
N LEU A 207 -6.57 2.45 -10.86
CA LEU A 207 -6.44 3.90 -10.65
C LEU A 207 -7.81 4.58 -10.47
N ALA A 208 -8.86 4.05 -11.11
CA ALA A 208 -10.22 4.56 -10.95
C ALA A 208 -10.79 4.27 -9.56
N ASP A 209 -10.41 3.16 -8.94
CA ASP A 209 -10.80 2.84 -7.57
C ASP A 209 -10.11 3.76 -6.58
N LEU A 210 -8.82 3.99 -6.75
CA LEU A 210 -8.07 4.94 -5.90
C LEU A 210 -8.63 6.38 -6.00
N ARG A 211 -9.25 6.77 -7.11
CA ARG A 211 -9.93 8.08 -7.23
C ARG A 211 -11.27 8.17 -6.50
N ARG A 212 -11.73 7.07 -5.89
CA ARG A 212 -13.06 6.98 -5.24
C ARG A 212 -12.96 6.67 -3.75
N MET A 213 -11.80 6.85 -3.15
CA MET A 213 -11.61 6.64 -1.71
C MET A 213 -12.50 7.55 -0.86
N ASP A 214 -12.89 8.71 -1.40
CA ASP A 214 -13.84 9.66 -0.80
C ASP A 214 -15.24 9.09 -0.50
N ARG A 215 -15.54 7.90 -1.01
CA ARG A 215 -16.80 7.18 -0.73
C ARG A 215 -16.80 6.40 0.57
N TYR A 216 -15.66 6.31 1.24
CA TYR A 216 -15.45 5.47 2.40
C TYR A 216 -14.89 6.28 3.56
N ASP A 217 -15.29 5.86 4.75
CA ASP A 217 -14.79 6.45 6.00
C ASP A 217 -13.45 5.86 6.40
N LEU A 218 -13.15 4.63 5.92
CA LEU A 218 -11.88 3.94 6.08
C LEU A 218 -11.47 3.28 4.76
N CYS A 219 -10.28 3.60 4.28
CA CYS A 219 -9.67 2.94 3.13
C CYS A 219 -8.40 2.20 3.56
N ILE A 220 -8.37 0.90 3.31
CA ILE A 220 -7.22 0.05 3.57
C ILE A 220 -6.55 -0.23 2.23
N LEU A 221 -5.30 0.17 2.11
CA LEU A 221 -4.45 -0.08 0.94
C LEU A 221 -3.53 -1.25 1.27
N SER A 222 -3.84 -2.42 0.79
CA SER A 222 -3.03 -3.63 0.94
C SER A 222 -2.43 -3.98 -0.42
N ALA A 223 -1.19 -3.57 -0.64
CA ALA A 223 -0.52 -3.64 -1.93
C ALA A 223 0.99 -3.79 -1.75
N HIS A 224 1.67 -4.23 -2.81
CA HIS A 224 3.12 -4.07 -2.86
C HIS A 224 3.50 -2.60 -2.98
N GLY A 225 4.50 -2.21 -2.22
CA GLY A 225 5.14 -0.91 -2.32
C GLY A 225 6.62 -1.05 -2.61
N ALA A 226 7.18 -0.02 -3.21
CA ALA A 226 8.60 0.07 -3.44
C ALA A 226 9.02 1.53 -3.45
N TYR A 227 10.29 1.78 -3.19
CA TYR A 227 10.87 3.10 -3.28
C TYR A 227 11.56 3.24 -4.64
N TYR A 228 10.86 3.85 -5.59
CA TYR A 228 11.23 3.86 -7.01
C TYR A 228 12.15 5.02 -7.34
N THR A 229 13.32 4.70 -7.94
CA THR A 229 14.32 5.68 -8.34
C THR A 229 14.40 5.83 -9.85
N TYR A 230 14.32 7.06 -10.35
CA TYR A 230 14.45 7.36 -11.77
C TYR A 230 15.25 8.64 -12.05
N SER A 231 15.75 8.76 -13.27
CA SER A 231 16.48 9.94 -13.73
C SER A 231 15.58 10.80 -14.62
N TYR A 232 15.63 12.11 -14.43
CA TYR A 232 14.90 13.09 -15.24
C TYR A 232 15.79 14.26 -15.64
N GLY A 233 15.33 15.06 -16.60
CA GLY A 233 16.07 16.20 -17.16
C GLY A 233 16.90 15.84 -18.39
N ALA A 234 16.90 16.73 -19.38
CA ALA A 234 17.56 16.52 -20.68
C ALA A 234 19.06 16.79 -20.63
N LEU A 235 19.46 17.94 -20.07
CA LEU A 235 20.85 18.41 -20.03
C LEU A 235 21.55 18.07 -18.71
N TRP A 236 20.82 18.22 -17.60
CA TRP A 236 21.30 17.92 -16.26
C TRP A 236 20.47 16.78 -15.69
N LYS A 237 21.00 15.56 -15.78
CA LYS A 237 20.34 14.40 -15.18
C LYS A 237 20.25 14.56 -13.68
N ARG A 238 19.04 14.69 -13.18
CA ARG A 238 18.69 14.64 -11.76
C ARG A 238 18.09 13.28 -11.46
N THR A 239 18.23 12.84 -10.24
CA THR A 239 17.60 11.62 -9.74
C THR A 239 16.48 12.02 -8.78
N ARG A 240 15.33 11.37 -8.91
CA ARG A 240 14.24 11.42 -7.95
C ARG A 240 13.96 10.00 -7.48
N THR A 241 13.73 9.87 -6.20
CA THR A 241 13.29 8.63 -5.57
C THR A 241 12.00 8.94 -4.83
N GLU A 242 11.00 8.09 -4.99
CA GLU A 242 9.69 8.28 -4.39
C GLU A 242 8.99 6.95 -4.13
N PRO A 243 8.11 6.86 -3.10
CA PRO A 243 7.31 5.68 -2.86
C PRO A 243 6.28 5.49 -3.98
N ILE A 244 6.03 4.25 -4.33
CA ILE A 244 5.00 3.85 -5.30
C ILE A 244 4.14 2.73 -4.73
N ILE A 245 2.89 2.67 -5.16
CA ILE A 245 1.95 1.59 -4.85
C ILE A 245 1.69 0.81 -6.14
N LEU A 246 1.99 -0.48 -6.13
CA LEU A 246 1.72 -1.37 -7.25
C LEU A 246 0.25 -1.80 -7.23
N LEU A 247 -0.43 -1.68 -8.36
CA LEU A 247 -1.83 -2.07 -8.51
C LEU A 247 -1.95 -3.41 -9.25
N THR A 248 -3.12 -4.02 -9.23
CA THR A 248 -3.44 -5.18 -10.06
C THR A 248 -3.95 -4.78 -11.45
N GLU A 249 -3.97 -3.50 -11.75
CA GLU A 249 -4.43 -3.01 -13.05
C GLU A 249 -3.37 -3.21 -14.13
N GLU A 250 -3.64 -4.15 -15.04
CA GLU A 250 -2.79 -4.39 -16.20
C GLU A 250 -2.85 -3.20 -17.18
N SER A 251 -1.68 -2.89 -17.73
CA SER A 251 -1.56 -1.92 -18.81
C SER A 251 -2.12 -2.50 -20.11
N THR A 252 -2.88 -1.68 -20.83
CA THR A 252 -3.39 -2.03 -22.16
C THR A 252 -3.29 -0.82 -23.07
N PHE A 253 -3.26 -1.06 -24.38
CA PHE A 253 -3.23 0.02 -25.39
C PHE A 253 -4.26 1.11 -25.12
N TYR A 254 -5.50 0.72 -24.83
CA TYR A 254 -6.59 1.65 -24.57
C TYR A 254 -6.37 2.45 -23.27
N LYS A 255 -5.98 1.77 -22.19
CA LYS A 255 -5.71 2.43 -20.90
C LYS A 255 -4.51 3.36 -20.98
N ASP A 256 -3.46 3.01 -21.71
CA ASP A 256 -2.31 3.89 -21.93
C ASP A 256 -2.73 5.21 -22.59
N ILE A 257 -3.64 5.15 -23.56
CA ILE A 257 -4.21 6.36 -24.16
C ILE A 257 -5.06 7.14 -23.15
N VAL A 258 -5.92 6.46 -22.38
CA VAL A 258 -6.77 7.09 -21.37
C VAL A 258 -5.95 7.74 -20.26
N TYR A 259 -4.88 7.11 -19.83
CA TYR A 259 -4.00 7.59 -18.76
C TYR A 259 -2.79 8.38 -19.28
N SER A 260 -2.83 8.86 -20.54
CA SER A 260 -1.70 9.55 -21.18
C SER A 260 -1.12 10.66 -20.34
N PHE A 261 -1.99 11.48 -19.75
CA PHE A 261 -1.57 12.63 -18.96
C PHE A 261 -0.88 12.19 -17.66
N GLU A 262 -1.44 11.22 -16.96
CA GLU A 262 -0.87 10.68 -15.73
C GLU A 262 0.48 10.00 -15.98
N LEU A 263 0.59 9.26 -17.08
CA LEU A 263 1.81 8.58 -17.46
C LEU A 263 2.92 9.56 -17.85
N LEU A 264 2.61 10.55 -18.69
CA LEU A 264 3.58 11.54 -19.15
C LEU A 264 3.98 12.54 -18.05
N SER A 265 3.10 12.80 -17.09
CA SER A 265 3.40 13.63 -15.91
C SER A 265 4.02 12.85 -14.74
N HIS A 266 4.33 11.58 -14.95
CA HIS A 266 4.94 10.69 -13.94
C HIS A 266 4.10 10.48 -12.67
N ARG A 267 2.79 10.75 -12.72
CA ARG A 267 1.85 10.46 -11.64
C ARG A 267 1.54 8.97 -11.54
N VAL A 268 1.67 8.30 -12.67
CA VAL A 268 1.53 6.86 -12.84
C VAL A 268 2.79 6.33 -13.51
N ILE A 269 3.30 5.24 -13.00
CA ILE A 269 4.47 4.51 -13.49
C ILE A 269 4.01 3.12 -13.92
N LYS A 270 4.72 2.48 -14.83
CA LYS A 270 4.44 1.10 -15.23
C LYS A 270 5.51 0.17 -14.65
N MET A 271 5.10 -0.89 -13.95
CA MET A 271 5.99 -1.88 -13.35
C MET A 271 5.53 -3.28 -13.74
N ASN A 272 6.37 -4.09 -14.37
CA ASN A 272 6.02 -5.43 -14.85
C ASN A 272 4.70 -5.49 -15.66
N GLY A 273 4.38 -4.44 -16.43
CA GLY A 273 3.12 -4.35 -17.17
C GLY A 273 1.90 -3.93 -16.34
N LEU A 274 2.07 -3.60 -15.07
CA LEU A 274 1.02 -3.08 -14.19
C LEU A 274 1.18 -1.58 -13.96
N TYR A 275 0.10 -0.89 -13.57
CA TYR A 275 0.19 0.52 -13.17
C TYR A 275 0.55 0.65 -11.69
N CYS A 276 1.37 1.68 -11.39
CA CYS A 276 1.73 2.09 -10.04
C CYS A 276 1.29 3.52 -9.80
N ALA A 277 0.71 3.80 -8.65
CA ALA A 277 0.36 5.15 -8.21
C ALA A 277 1.51 5.79 -7.41
N THR A 278 1.82 7.06 -7.70
CA THR A 278 2.76 7.88 -6.93
C THR A 278 2.03 8.86 -6.00
N ALA A 279 2.76 9.58 -5.15
CA ALA A 279 2.19 10.66 -4.36
C ALA A 279 1.54 11.76 -5.23
N ASP A 280 2.12 12.05 -6.39
CA ASP A 280 1.58 13.04 -7.32
C ASP A 280 0.26 12.59 -7.98
N PHE A 281 0.02 11.28 -8.08
CA PHE A 281 -1.31 10.76 -8.46
C PHE A 281 -2.36 11.17 -7.42
N PHE A 282 -2.14 10.90 -6.14
CA PHE A 282 -3.09 11.23 -5.07
C PHE A 282 -3.29 12.74 -4.93
N ARG A 283 -2.23 13.53 -5.03
CA ARG A 283 -2.31 15.01 -4.98
C ARG A 283 -3.22 15.59 -6.05
N ASN A 284 -3.32 14.91 -7.19
CA ASN A 284 -4.15 15.35 -8.31
C ASN A 284 -5.49 14.62 -8.41
N ALA A 285 -5.65 13.49 -7.72
CA ALA A 285 -6.89 12.72 -7.71
C ALA A 285 -7.99 13.42 -6.92
N TYR A 286 -7.62 14.22 -5.91
CA TYR A 286 -8.56 14.81 -4.96
C TYR A 286 -8.45 16.32 -4.88
N ARG A 287 -9.61 16.98 -4.77
CA ARG A 287 -9.68 18.38 -4.39
C ARG A 287 -9.52 18.52 -2.88
N ALA A 288 -9.07 19.68 -2.41
CA ALA A 288 -8.99 19.98 -1.00
C ALA A 288 -10.33 19.70 -0.29
N GLY A 289 -10.32 18.92 0.78
CA GLY A 289 -11.51 18.55 1.56
C GLY A 289 -12.36 17.40 0.99
N GLN A 290 -12.04 16.86 -0.18
CA GLN A 290 -12.81 15.77 -0.78
C GLN A 290 -12.73 14.49 0.05
N LEU A 291 -11.62 14.23 0.75
CA LEU A 291 -11.41 13.10 1.64
C LEU A 291 -11.78 13.40 3.12
N SER A 292 -12.57 14.43 3.40
CA SER A 292 -12.79 14.94 4.77
C SER A 292 -13.43 13.96 5.76
N SER A 293 -13.99 12.85 5.30
CA SER A 293 -14.48 11.76 6.15
C SER A 293 -13.53 10.56 6.21
N THR A 294 -12.51 10.52 5.38
CA THR A 294 -11.72 9.31 5.10
C THR A 294 -10.50 9.22 6.01
N ILE A 295 -10.31 8.06 6.62
CA ILE A 295 -9.05 7.59 7.21
C ILE A 295 -8.42 6.63 6.19
N VAL A 296 -7.13 6.79 5.92
CA VAL A 296 -6.38 5.91 5.02
C VAL A 296 -5.38 5.11 5.83
N TYR A 297 -5.46 3.80 5.77
CA TYR A 297 -4.51 2.87 6.37
C TYR A 297 -3.79 2.09 5.27
N SER A 298 -2.49 2.26 5.16
CA SER A 298 -1.68 1.56 4.17
C SER A 298 -0.85 0.46 4.82
N GLU A 299 -1.04 -0.77 4.36
CA GLU A 299 -0.18 -1.93 4.67
C GLU A 299 0.97 -2.08 3.66
N THR A 300 1.13 -1.10 2.80
CA THR A 300 2.13 -1.10 1.74
C THR A 300 3.53 -0.91 2.31
N CYS A 301 4.47 -1.75 1.91
CA CYS A 301 5.90 -1.57 2.22
C CYS A 301 6.38 -0.21 1.72
N GLU A 302 7.27 0.42 2.48
CA GLU A 302 7.94 1.67 2.09
C GLU A 302 6.99 2.82 1.69
N PHE A 303 5.72 2.75 2.12
CA PHE A 303 4.72 3.77 1.83
C PHE A 303 5.16 5.17 2.27
N LEU A 304 5.91 5.23 3.37
CA LEU A 304 6.51 6.44 3.92
C LEU A 304 8.05 6.43 3.80
N GLY A 305 8.58 5.73 2.79
CA GLY A 305 10.01 5.63 2.53
C GLY A 305 10.72 4.62 3.41
N VAL A 306 12.02 4.83 3.59
CA VAL A 306 12.92 3.96 4.35
C VAL A 306 13.61 4.74 5.47
N THR A 307 14.16 4.05 6.48
CA THR A 307 14.92 4.67 7.55
C THR A 307 16.12 5.45 6.98
N GLY A 308 16.22 6.72 7.36
CA GLY A 308 17.23 7.63 6.81
C GLY A 308 16.81 8.34 5.51
N SER A 309 15.70 7.93 4.89
CA SER A 309 15.10 8.58 3.73
C SER A 309 13.57 8.51 3.84
N VAL A 310 13.03 8.91 5.01
CA VAL A 310 11.58 8.99 5.23
C VAL A 310 10.98 9.98 4.22
N ASP A 311 9.90 9.57 3.58
CA ASP A 311 9.21 10.34 2.55
C ASP A 311 7.73 10.48 2.90
N GLU A 312 7.34 11.68 3.32
CA GLU A 312 5.98 11.99 3.74
C GLU A 312 5.03 12.29 2.56
N SER A 313 5.54 12.27 1.33
CA SER A 313 4.83 12.76 0.14
C SER A 313 3.48 12.07 -0.11
N MET A 314 3.38 10.76 0.18
CA MET A 314 2.11 10.02 0.10
C MET A 314 1.10 10.50 1.14
N ALA A 315 1.54 10.65 2.39
CA ALA A 315 0.69 11.15 3.46
C ALA A 315 0.27 12.60 3.20
N GLU A 316 1.21 13.47 2.83
CA GLU A 316 0.92 14.87 2.48
C GLU A 316 -0.08 15.01 1.34
N ALA A 317 0.06 14.17 0.30
CA ALA A 317 -0.85 14.19 -0.84
C ALA A 317 -2.29 13.84 -0.45
N LEU A 318 -2.47 12.83 0.39
CA LEU A 318 -3.79 12.41 0.90
C LEU A 318 -4.37 13.43 1.88
N LEU A 319 -3.55 13.99 2.78
CA LEU A 319 -3.96 15.05 3.71
C LEU A 319 -4.34 16.34 2.96
N ALA A 320 -3.62 16.69 1.89
CA ALA A 320 -4.00 17.81 1.02
C ALA A 320 -5.37 17.59 0.35
N GLY A 321 -5.72 16.33 0.04
CA GLY A 321 -7.06 15.93 -0.38
C GLY A 321 -8.11 16.02 0.72
N GLY A 322 -7.67 16.23 1.98
CA GLY A 322 -8.54 16.38 3.14
C GLY A 322 -8.70 15.12 3.99
N ALA A 323 -7.91 14.06 3.77
CA ALA A 323 -7.95 12.86 4.61
C ALA A 323 -7.79 13.25 6.08
N ARG A 324 -8.60 12.64 6.95
CA ARG A 324 -8.56 12.93 8.39
C ARG A 324 -7.29 12.41 9.04
N ALA A 325 -6.91 11.20 8.65
CA ALA A 325 -5.68 10.57 9.10
C ALA A 325 -5.15 9.66 8.00
N VAL A 326 -3.84 9.52 7.93
CA VAL A 326 -3.11 8.64 7.03
C VAL A 326 -2.11 7.84 7.84
N LEU A 327 -2.18 6.52 7.70
CA LEU A 327 -1.26 5.58 8.33
C LEU A 327 -0.47 4.84 7.25
N GLY A 328 0.79 4.59 7.52
CA GLY A 328 1.65 3.83 6.62
C GLY A 328 2.94 3.40 7.27
N TYR A 329 3.65 2.50 6.62
CA TYR A 329 4.90 1.97 7.12
C TYR A 329 6.10 2.66 6.51
N VAL A 330 7.08 2.90 7.35
CA VAL A 330 8.46 3.16 6.95
C VAL A 330 9.17 1.81 6.90
N ASN A 331 9.93 1.54 5.87
CA ASN A 331 10.57 0.26 5.54
C ASN A 331 9.61 -0.84 5.06
N ASN A 332 10.20 -1.97 4.72
CA ASN A 332 9.47 -3.19 4.37
C ASN A 332 8.85 -3.80 5.62
N VAL A 333 7.56 -4.03 5.59
CA VAL A 333 6.80 -4.59 6.70
C VAL A 333 6.49 -6.07 6.46
N TYR A 334 6.65 -6.87 7.50
CA TYR A 334 6.26 -8.27 7.48
C TYR A 334 4.74 -8.41 7.51
N THR A 335 4.21 -9.29 6.68
CA THR A 335 2.76 -9.42 6.49
C THR A 335 2.01 -9.74 7.78
N VAL A 336 2.56 -10.62 8.62
CA VAL A 336 1.93 -11.00 9.89
C VAL A 336 1.83 -9.80 10.83
N TYR A 337 2.90 -9.01 10.94
CA TYR A 337 2.89 -7.82 11.77
C TYR A 337 1.92 -6.76 11.24
N SER A 338 1.94 -6.46 9.93
CA SER A 338 1.05 -5.43 9.36
C SER A 338 -0.42 -5.79 9.53
N ARG A 339 -0.79 -7.05 9.34
CA ARG A 339 -2.16 -7.54 9.53
C ARG A 339 -2.60 -7.52 10.98
N SER A 340 -1.70 -7.86 11.92
CA SER A 340 -1.98 -7.76 13.34
C SER A 340 -2.28 -6.33 13.76
N MET A 341 -1.44 -5.41 13.32
CA MET A 341 -1.61 -3.98 13.55
C MET A 341 -2.91 -3.44 12.94
N LEU A 342 -3.21 -3.85 11.70
CA LEU A 342 -4.45 -3.47 11.03
C LEU A 342 -5.68 -4.00 11.76
N TRP A 343 -5.67 -5.29 12.09
CA TRP A 343 -6.78 -5.96 12.76
C TRP A 343 -7.13 -5.26 14.07
N ASP A 344 -6.15 -5.08 14.93
CA ASP A 344 -6.35 -4.45 16.23
C ASP A 344 -6.80 -2.98 16.08
N THR A 345 -6.14 -2.21 15.23
CA THR A 345 -6.47 -0.81 14.99
C THR A 345 -7.92 -0.65 14.51
N VAL A 346 -8.36 -1.46 13.53
CA VAL A 346 -9.71 -1.31 12.97
C VAL A 346 -10.78 -1.80 13.93
N ASN A 347 -10.51 -2.86 14.70
CA ASN A 347 -11.44 -3.31 15.74
C ASN A 347 -11.69 -2.21 16.78
N HIS A 348 -10.63 -1.59 17.29
CA HIS A 348 -10.76 -0.50 18.26
C HIS A 348 -11.42 0.75 17.68
N LEU A 349 -11.13 1.08 16.41
CA LEU A 349 -11.90 2.12 15.69
C LEU A 349 -13.38 1.76 15.61
N GLY A 350 -13.71 0.53 15.26
CA GLY A 350 -15.09 0.04 15.21
C GLY A 350 -15.80 0.06 16.56
N MET A 351 -15.05 0.01 17.64
CA MET A 351 -15.55 0.14 19.01
C MET A 351 -15.63 1.59 19.51
N GLY A 352 -15.22 2.56 18.67
CA GLY A 352 -15.36 3.99 18.95
C GLY A 352 -14.11 4.65 19.50
N MET A 353 -12.98 3.96 19.55
CA MET A 353 -11.70 4.61 19.88
C MET A 353 -11.31 5.64 18.82
N THR A 354 -10.45 6.56 19.20
CA THR A 354 -9.77 7.44 18.23
C THR A 354 -8.72 6.64 17.48
N ILE A 355 -8.37 7.08 16.27
CA ILE A 355 -7.31 6.41 15.50
C ILE A 355 -5.98 6.40 16.25
N GLY A 356 -5.64 7.49 16.94
CA GLY A 356 -4.42 7.55 17.75
C GLY A 356 -4.44 6.57 18.92
N GLY A 357 -5.58 6.45 19.61
CA GLY A 357 -5.75 5.46 20.68
C GLY A 357 -5.67 4.03 20.18
N ALA A 358 -6.36 3.72 19.07
CA ALA A 358 -6.34 2.40 18.45
C ALA A 358 -4.92 1.99 18.00
N VAL A 359 -4.18 2.90 17.38
CA VAL A 359 -2.79 2.64 16.97
C VAL A 359 -1.87 2.45 18.18
N THR A 360 -2.06 3.22 19.25
CA THR A 360 -1.30 3.06 20.48
C THR A 360 -1.55 1.67 21.08
N HIS A 361 -2.81 1.26 21.17
CA HIS A 361 -3.17 -0.07 21.66
C HIS A 361 -2.52 -1.19 20.81
N ALA A 362 -2.61 -1.08 19.47
CA ALA A 362 -1.98 -2.03 18.57
C ALA A 362 -0.45 -2.11 18.78
N LYS A 363 0.22 -0.97 18.98
CA LYS A 363 1.65 -0.92 19.27
C LYS A 363 2.01 -1.48 20.63
N ASP A 364 1.19 -1.24 21.65
CA ASP A 364 1.36 -1.81 22.98
C ASP A 364 1.21 -3.35 22.93
N THR A 365 0.35 -3.86 22.05
CA THR A 365 0.08 -5.28 21.88
C THR A 365 1.17 -5.98 21.06
N TYR A 366 1.57 -5.42 19.91
CA TYR A 366 2.44 -6.08 18.94
C TYR A 366 3.85 -5.51 18.90
N GLY A 367 4.11 -4.42 19.58
CA GLY A 367 5.39 -3.69 19.58
C GLY A 367 5.41 -2.52 18.62
N GLU A 368 6.33 -1.59 18.90
CA GLU A 368 6.54 -0.38 18.08
C GLU A 368 7.08 -0.68 16.68
N ASN A 369 7.78 -1.80 16.54
CA ASN A 369 8.49 -2.18 15.34
C ASN A 369 8.24 -3.64 14.99
N ASP A 370 8.37 -3.97 13.72
CA ASP A 370 8.34 -5.33 13.19
C ASP A 370 9.63 -6.09 13.55
N ILE A 371 9.68 -6.62 14.77
CA ILE A 371 10.85 -7.33 15.30
C ILE A 371 11.12 -8.62 14.52
N ILE A 372 10.09 -9.28 14.01
CA ILE A 372 10.23 -10.55 13.28
C ILE A 372 11.01 -10.28 12.00
N TRP A 373 10.60 -9.28 11.22
CA TRP A 373 11.31 -8.88 10.02
C TRP A 373 12.79 -8.58 10.27
N TYR A 374 13.06 -7.81 11.33
CA TYR A 374 14.44 -7.48 11.71
C TYR A 374 15.25 -8.72 12.07
N THR A 375 14.65 -9.65 12.81
CA THR A 375 15.33 -10.85 13.32
C THR A 375 15.55 -11.88 12.20
N GLU A 376 14.58 -12.10 11.34
CA GLU A 376 14.67 -13.04 10.21
C GLU A 376 15.65 -12.55 9.15
N GLN A 377 15.64 -11.28 8.85
CA GLN A 377 16.64 -10.70 7.97
C GLN A 377 18.06 -10.74 8.57
N GLY A 378 18.18 -11.03 9.91
CA GLY A 378 19.41 -11.47 10.57
C GLY A 378 20.63 -10.60 10.30
N GLY A 379 20.46 -9.31 10.07
CA GLY A 379 21.53 -8.42 9.62
C GLY A 379 21.86 -8.56 8.14
N ARG A 380 21.12 -9.32 7.35
CA ARG A 380 21.26 -9.35 5.88
C ARG A 380 20.93 -8.00 5.26
N ARG A 381 20.11 -7.20 5.94
CA ARG A 381 19.91 -5.78 5.62
C ARG A 381 20.46 -4.94 6.76
N PRO A 382 21.67 -4.38 6.64
CA PRO A 382 22.29 -3.59 7.70
C PRO A 382 21.51 -2.33 8.08
N HIS A 383 20.47 -1.98 7.34
CA HIS A 383 19.58 -0.83 7.61
C HIS A 383 18.21 -1.24 8.10
N ALA A 384 17.98 -2.50 8.33
CA ALA A 384 16.71 -2.96 8.81
C ALA A 384 16.47 -2.49 10.25
N ALA A 385 16.32 -1.19 10.39
CA ALA A 385 15.35 -0.72 11.34
C ALA A 385 14.06 -1.42 10.95
N ALA A 386 13.55 -2.26 11.83
CA ALA A 386 12.30 -2.94 11.62
C ALA A 386 11.24 -1.93 11.19
N ALA A 387 10.33 -2.32 10.30
CA ALA A 387 9.27 -1.45 9.88
C ALA A 387 8.47 -0.93 11.08
N TYR A 388 8.02 0.29 10.99
CA TYR A 388 7.18 0.90 12.01
C TYR A 388 6.05 1.69 11.38
N LEU A 389 4.89 1.63 12.04
CA LEU A 389 3.69 2.34 11.61
C LEU A 389 3.74 3.79 12.07
N VAL A 390 3.46 4.71 11.16
CA VAL A 390 3.36 6.16 11.45
C VAL A 390 1.97 6.65 11.12
N LEU A 391 1.45 7.54 11.97
CA LEU A 391 0.16 8.21 11.84
C LEU A 391 0.40 9.69 11.53
N TYR A 392 -0.17 10.17 10.43
CA TYR A 392 -0.25 11.58 10.06
C TYR A 392 -1.70 12.08 10.10
N GLY A 393 -1.91 13.35 10.38
CA GLY A 393 -3.22 13.98 10.44
C GLY A 393 -3.80 14.05 11.85
N ASP A 394 -5.13 13.90 11.99
CA ASP A 394 -5.83 14.05 13.27
C ASP A 394 -5.85 12.74 14.07
N PRO A 395 -5.10 12.61 15.18
CA PRO A 395 -5.12 11.41 16.02
C PRO A 395 -6.47 11.21 16.74
N ASN A 396 -7.33 12.23 16.79
CA ASN A 396 -8.66 12.14 17.38
C ASN A 396 -9.72 11.70 16.37
N ALA A 397 -9.36 11.45 15.12
CA ALA A 397 -10.29 10.95 14.12
C ALA A 397 -10.92 9.63 14.57
N ARG A 398 -12.24 9.49 14.32
CA ARG A 398 -13.04 8.30 14.67
C ARG A 398 -13.90 7.91 13.47
N LEU A 399 -14.33 6.66 13.43
CA LEU A 399 -15.50 6.29 12.65
C LEU A 399 -16.75 6.90 13.29
N ASN A 400 -17.83 7.03 12.53
CA ASN A 400 -19.10 7.64 13.00
C ASN A 400 -19.80 6.78 14.05
N VAL A 401 -19.14 6.62 15.20
CA VAL A 401 -19.71 5.92 16.36
C VAL A 401 -20.33 6.99 17.27
N PRO A 402 -21.60 6.87 17.64
CA PRO A 402 -22.22 7.77 18.60
C PRO A 402 -21.43 7.83 19.91
N ALA A 403 -21.27 9.05 20.45
CA ALA A 403 -20.48 9.29 21.66
C ALA A 403 -20.97 8.55 22.93
N ASN A 404 -22.21 8.06 22.91
CA ASN A 404 -22.85 7.31 24.00
C ASN A 404 -22.77 5.78 23.83
N TYR A 405 -21.97 5.30 22.88
CA TYR A 405 -21.87 3.86 22.63
C TYR A 405 -20.97 3.18 23.65
N SER A 406 -21.56 2.43 24.58
CA SER A 406 -20.90 1.88 25.75
C SER A 406 -20.22 0.51 25.59
N VAL A 407 -20.21 -0.09 24.39
CA VAL A 407 -19.45 -1.34 24.13
C VAL A 407 -17.94 -1.11 24.20
N ALA A 408 -17.52 0.16 24.16
CA ALA A 408 -16.11 0.55 24.31
C ALA A 408 -15.46 0.06 25.63
N GLN A 409 -16.23 -0.20 26.69
CA GLN A 409 -15.65 -0.66 27.96
C GLN A 409 -15.21 -2.13 28.01
N ARG A 410 -15.72 -2.97 27.09
CA ARG A 410 -15.24 -4.37 26.96
C ARG A 410 -14.18 -4.55 25.89
N ALA A 411 -13.97 -3.55 25.05
CA ALA A 411 -12.97 -3.60 23.98
C ALA A 411 -11.55 -3.63 24.49
N ASP A 412 -11.31 -2.95 25.61
CA ASP A 412 -10.00 -2.98 26.28
C ASP A 412 -9.66 -4.36 26.87
N GLU A 413 -10.64 -5.27 26.93
CA GLU A 413 -10.50 -6.63 27.43
C GLU A 413 -10.36 -7.67 26.31
N ILE A 414 -10.78 -7.36 25.08
CA ILE A 414 -10.69 -8.30 23.94
C ILE A 414 -9.38 -8.08 23.20
N THR A 415 -8.41 -8.90 23.53
CA THR A 415 -7.13 -8.91 22.80
C THR A 415 -7.21 -9.82 21.57
N VAL A 416 -6.30 -9.65 20.64
CA VAL A 416 -6.17 -10.60 19.52
C VAL A 416 -5.79 -12.00 20.04
N ASP A 417 -5.16 -12.10 21.21
CA ASP A 417 -4.96 -13.38 21.91
C ASP A 417 -6.28 -14.07 22.24
N ASP A 418 -7.31 -13.32 22.58
CA ASP A 418 -8.64 -13.88 22.84
C ASP A 418 -9.30 -14.39 21.55
N ILE A 419 -8.94 -13.77 20.41
CA ILE A 419 -9.46 -14.16 19.10
C ILE A 419 -8.66 -15.35 18.52
N PHE A 420 -7.37 -15.40 18.74
CA PHE A 420 -6.44 -16.34 18.10
C PHE A 420 -5.66 -17.23 19.08
N GLY A 421 -5.80 -17.03 20.40
CA GLY A 421 -5.00 -17.71 21.41
C GLY A 421 -5.04 -19.24 21.35
N GLU A 422 -6.20 -19.83 21.00
CA GLU A 422 -6.30 -21.27 20.78
C GLU A 422 -5.56 -21.79 19.53
N VAL A 423 -5.32 -20.92 18.55
CA VAL A 423 -4.60 -21.28 17.33
C VAL A 423 -3.10 -21.37 17.59
N LEU A 424 -2.61 -20.51 18.47
CA LEU A 424 -1.20 -20.46 18.88
C LEU A 424 -0.81 -21.64 19.77
N ASP A 425 -1.69 -22.05 20.70
CA ASP A 425 -1.43 -23.18 21.62
C ASP A 425 -1.49 -24.55 20.92
N ARG A 426 -2.12 -24.64 19.75
CA ARG A 426 -2.16 -25.88 18.95
C ARG A 426 -0.99 -26.00 17.96
N ALA A 427 -0.28 -24.91 17.70
CA ALA A 427 0.89 -24.88 16.81
C ALA A 427 2.22 -25.05 17.60
N ALA A 428 2.19 -25.00 18.92
CA ALA A 428 3.31 -25.31 19.83
C ALA A 428 3.27 -26.76 20.28
#